data_663bc812bf64780505c39719702acbc5
#
_entry.id   663bc812bf64780505c39719702acbc5
#
_cell.length_a   1.000
_cell.length_b   1.000
_cell.length_c   1.000
_cell.angle_alpha   90.00
_cell.angle_beta   90.00
_cell.angle_gamma   90.00
#
_symmetry.space_group_name_H-M   'P 1'
#
loop_
_entity.id
_entity.type
_entity.pdbx_description
1 polymer ?
#
loop_
_entity_poly.entity_id
_entity_poly.type
_entity_poly.pdbx_seq_one_letter_code
_entity_poly.pdbx_strand_id
1 'polypeptide(L)'
;MDKKTVVIINTNTMTLDMLNSLCAQMLPDVRLVNIVDDSLLPEARENGITPAILSKMSMYVQCAEKSNADIIINQCSSVGEAVDILRKMITVPYMKIDEPMAEKAVEIGGNIAVIGTVSSTLEPSCRLIEKTAEKLGKEVKVKPVLLDGVVDLLSTQEGKKKHDEIVCNEVYKQAEDNDVVVLAQASMHRIKEKLKITKVPVLSSPETAFEAVKKILG
;
A
#
# COMPACT_ATOMS: atom_id res chain seq x y z
N MET A 1 9.47 4.42 -29.00
CA MET A 1 9.90 3.57 -27.89
C MET A 1 8.69 2.82 -27.37
N ASP A 2 8.81 1.53 -27.12
CA ASP A 2 7.72 0.78 -26.49
C ASP A 2 7.48 1.31 -25.08
N LYS A 3 6.20 1.45 -24.72
CA LYS A 3 5.84 1.93 -23.39
C LYS A 3 6.33 0.94 -22.31
N LYS A 4 6.89 1.44 -21.24
CA LYS A 4 7.20 0.65 -20.05
C LYS A 4 5.95 0.02 -19.47
N THR A 5 6.04 -1.21 -19.00
CA THR A 5 4.89 -1.97 -18.49
C THR A 5 4.98 -2.14 -16.98
N VAL A 6 3.99 -1.64 -16.26
CA VAL A 6 3.78 -1.86 -14.83
C VAL A 6 2.66 -2.89 -14.67
N VAL A 7 2.92 -3.95 -13.92
CA VAL A 7 1.90 -4.95 -13.58
C VAL A 7 1.54 -4.82 -12.10
N ILE A 8 0.25 -4.69 -11.79
CA ILE A 8 -0.24 -4.71 -10.40
C ILE A 8 -0.97 -6.02 -10.14
N ILE A 9 -0.54 -6.74 -9.11
CA ILE A 9 -1.25 -7.91 -8.58
C ILE A 9 -2.17 -7.43 -7.46
N ASN A 10 -3.47 -7.53 -7.70
CA ASN A 10 -4.54 -7.04 -6.82
C ASN A 10 -5.26 -8.21 -6.15
N THR A 11 -5.58 -8.07 -4.86
CA THR A 11 -6.35 -9.05 -4.08
C THR A 11 -7.81 -8.65 -3.88
N ASN A 12 -8.26 -7.59 -4.53
CA ASN A 12 -9.64 -7.13 -4.57
C ASN A 12 -9.84 -6.12 -5.70
N THR A 13 -11.10 -5.83 -6.02
CA THR A 13 -11.48 -4.88 -7.08
C THR A 13 -11.72 -3.45 -6.56
N MET A 14 -11.79 -3.24 -5.25
CA MET A 14 -12.23 -1.97 -4.64
C MET A 14 -11.29 -0.79 -4.93
N THR A 15 -10.02 -1.06 -5.15
CA THR A 15 -9.00 -0.03 -5.38
C THR A 15 -8.58 0.10 -6.84
N LEU A 16 -9.11 -0.74 -7.75
CA LEU A 16 -8.70 -0.77 -9.17
C LEU A 16 -8.86 0.58 -9.87
N ASP A 17 -10.05 1.16 -9.81
CA ASP A 17 -10.33 2.42 -10.52
C ASP A 17 -9.45 3.55 -9.98
N MET A 18 -9.25 3.60 -8.68
CA MET A 18 -8.38 4.58 -8.03
C MET A 18 -6.92 4.39 -8.47
N LEU A 19 -6.41 3.16 -8.44
CA LEU A 19 -5.03 2.86 -8.85
C LEU A 19 -4.82 3.12 -10.34
N ASN A 20 -5.78 2.75 -11.20
CA ASN A 20 -5.73 3.02 -12.63
C ASN A 20 -5.71 4.53 -12.92
N SER A 21 -6.58 5.30 -12.25
CA SER A 21 -6.65 6.76 -12.41
C SER A 21 -5.36 7.44 -11.93
N LEU A 22 -4.86 7.04 -10.76
CA LEU A 22 -3.64 7.60 -10.20
C LEU A 22 -2.41 7.24 -11.06
N CYS A 23 -2.33 6.00 -11.55
CA CYS A 23 -1.27 5.59 -12.48
C CYS A 23 -1.30 6.40 -13.78
N ALA A 24 -2.47 6.57 -14.40
CA ALA A 24 -2.61 7.37 -15.61
C ALA A 24 -2.21 8.84 -15.39
N GLN A 25 -2.47 9.38 -14.22
CA GLN A 25 -2.12 10.74 -13.84
C GLN A 25 -0.62 10.93 -13.58
N MET A 26 0.02 10.01 -12.86
CA MET A 26 1.41 10.10 -12.42
C MET A 26 2.41 9.54 -13.44
N LEU A 27 1.99 8.56 -14.24
CA LEU A 27 2.79 7.78 -15.19
C LEU A 27 2.07 7.66 -16.55
N PRO A 28 1.81 8.77 -17.27
CA PRO A 28 0.99 8.77 -18.50
C PRO A 28 1.58 7.94 -19.64
N ASP A 29 2.89 7.73 -19.64
CA ASP A 29 3.61 6.99 -20.70
C ASP A 29 3.82 5.51 -20.37
N VAL A 30 3.23 5.02 -19.27
CA VAL A 30 3.31 3.63 -18.84
C VAL A 30 2.09 2.84 -19.35
N ARG A 31 2.31 1.58 -19.70
CA ARG A 31 1.26 0.59 -19.88
C ARG A 31 0.97 -0.07 -18.53
N LEU A 32 -0.23 0.12 -18.00
CA LEU A 32 -0.66 -0.57 -16.78
C LEU A 32 -1.40 -1.86 -17.12
N VAL A 33 -1.03 -2.95 -16.44
CA VAL A 33 -1.70 -4.25 -16.52
C VAL A 33 -2.12 -4.66 -15.11
N ASN A 34 -3.38 -5.07 -14.94
CA ASN A 34 -3.89 -5.56 -13.66
C ASN A 34 -4.10 -7.07 -13.72
N ILE A 35 -3.58 -7.78 -12.73
CA ILE A 35 -3.92 -9.16 -12.40
C ILE A 35 -4.75 -9.11 -11.12
N VAL A 36 -5.94 -9.72 -11.12
CA VAL A 36 -6.86 -9.66 -9.97
C VAL A 36 -7.24 -11.06 -9.53
N ASP A 37 -7.01 -11.36 -8.25
CA ASP A 37 -7.51 -12.56 -7.59
C ASP A 37 -8.06 -12.19 -6.21
N ASP A 38 -9.37 -12.06 -6.13
CA ASP A 38 -10.08 -11.67 -4.91
C ASP A 38 -10.25 -12.81 -3.90
N SER A 39 -9.81 -14.03 -4.24
CA SER A 39 -9.74 -15.15 -3.32
C SER A 39 -8.52 -15.07 -2.36
N LEU A 40 -7.46 -14.33 -2.74
CA LEU A 40 -6.22 -14.25 -1.95
C LEU A 40 -6.42 -13.56 -0.60
N LEU A 41 -7.18 -12.48 -0.54
CA LEU A 41 -7.34 -11.71 0.68
C LEU A 41 -8.13 -12.45 1.76
N PRO A 42 -9.28 -13.08 1.49
CA PRO A 42 -9.99 -13.93 2.46
C PRO A 42 -9.09 -15.08 2.96
N GLU A 43 -8.43 -15.80 2.04
CA GLU A 43 -7.57 -16.94 2.38
C GLU A 43 -6.40 -16.50 3.28
N ALA A 44 -5.74 -15.37 2.96
CA ALA A 44 -4.63 -14.85 3.76
C ALA A 44 -5.06 -14.36 5.15
N ARG A 45 -6.27 -13.82 5.28
CA ARG A 45 -6.83 -13.41 6.58
C ARG A 45 -7.12 -14.57 7.49
N GLU A 46 -7.60 -15.67 6.95
CA GLU A 46 -7.97 -16.85 7.72
C GLU A 46 -6.76 -17.73 8.05
N ASN A 47 -5.86 -17.94 7.11
CA ASN A 47 -4.84 -18.98 7.17
C ASN A 47 -3.40 -18.44 7.09
N GLY A 48 -3.21 -17.11 6.97
CA GLY A 48 -1.87 -16.54 6.71
C GLY A 48 -1.35 -16.88 5.31
N ILE A 49 -0.03 -16.86 5.14
CA ILE A 49 0.61 -17.20 3.85
C ILE A 49 0.77 -18.70 3.74
N THR A 50 -0.14 -19.32 3.00
CA THR A 50 -0.15 -20.77 2.73
C THR A 50 0.66 -21.15 1.49
N PRO A 51 1.06 -22.44 1.31
CA PRO A 51 1.63 -22.91 0.05
C PRO A 51 0.71 -22.68 -1.15
N ALA A 52 -0.62 -22.70 -0.96
CA ALA A 52 -1.61 -22.42 -2.02
C ALA A 52 -1.52 -20.96 -2.47
N ILE A 53 -1.46 -20.00 -1.54
CA ILE A 53 -1.24 -18.57 -1.85
C ILE A 53 0.08 -18.37 -2.60
N LEU A 54 1.17 -18.97 -2.11
CA LEU A 54 2.47 -18.88 -2.77
C LEU A 54 2.43 -19.43 -4.20
N SER A 55 1.77 -20.58 -4.41
CA SER A 55 1.59 -21.17 -5.74
C SER A 55 0.80 -20.25 -6.68
N LYS A 56 -0.33 -19.72 -6.26
CA LYS A 56 -1.13 -18.76 -7.04
C LYS A 56 -0.30 -17.52 -7.40
N MET A 57 0.31 -16.89 -6.41
CA MET A 57 1.11 -15.66 -6.63
C MET A 57 2.32 -15.93 -7.52
N SER A 58 2.96 -17.10 -7.43
CA SER A 58 4.03 -17.50 -8.36
C SER A 58 3.56 -17.54 -9.82
N MET A 59 2.36 -18.08 -10.07
CA MET A 59 1.77 -18.08 -11.42
C MET A 59 1.47 -16.64 -11.92
N TYR A 60 0.98 -15.76 -11.04
CA TYR A 60 0.70 -14.37 -11.41
C TYR A 60 1.99 -13.59 -11.73
N VAL A 61 3.05 -13.81 -10.99
CA VAL A 61 4.37 -13.25 -11.27
C VAL A 61 4.87 -13.73 -12.63
N GLN A 62 4.76 -15.03 -12.95
CA GLN A 62 5.13 -15.55 -14.26
C GLN A 62 4.26 -14.96 -15.40
N CYS A 63 2.97 -14.73 -15.16
CA CYS A 63 2.11 -14.03 -16.11
C CYS A 63 2.57 -12.58 -16.33
N ALA A 64 3.00 -11.90 -15.27
CA ALA A 64 3.54 -10.55 -15.36
C ALA A 64 4.84 -10.51 -16.19
N GLU A 65 5.78 -11.44 -15.95
CA GLU A 65 7.01 -11.56 -16.75
C GLU A 65 6.71 -11.82 -18.25
N LYS A 66 5.77 -12.72 -18.53
CA LYS A 66 5.31 -12.99 -19.92
C LYS A 66 4.60 -11.79 -20.57
N SER A 67 4.10 -10.86 -19.77
CA SER A 67 3.51 -9.59 -20.26
C SER A 67 4.57 -8.50 -20.48
N ASN A 68 5.86 -8.85 -20.40
CA ASN A 68 7.00 -7.95 -20.48
C ASN A 68 6.94 -6.84 -19.40
N ALA A 69 6.64 -7.21 -18.16
CA ALA A 69 6.64 -6.27 -17.05
C ALA A 69 8.06 -5.71 -16.83
N ASP A 70 8.18 -4.39 -16.76
CA ASP A 70 9.40 -3.71 -16.29
C ASP A 70 9.43 -3.65 -14.77
N ILE A 71 8.25 -3.67 -14.11
CA ILE A 71 8.08 -3.75 -12.66
C ILE A 71 6.75 -4.40 -12.28
N ILE A 72 6.74 -5.14 -11.19
CA ILE A 72 5.54 -5.74 -10.60
C ILE A 72 5.29 -5.09 -9.25
N ILE A 73 4.03 -4.74 -8.97
CA ILE A 73 3.58 -4.19 -7.67
C ILE A 73 2.58 -5.16 -7.06
N ASN A 74 2.80 -5.53 -5.82
CA ASN A 74 1.78 -6.20 -5.01
C ASN A 74 0.95 -5.16 -4.25
N GLN A 75 -0.35 -5.13 -4.50
CA GLN A 75 -1.25 -4.11 -3.95
C GLN A 75 -1.61 -4.34 -2.47
N CYS A 76 -1.51 -5.57 -1.96
CA CYS A 76 -2.07 -5.94 -0.67
C CYS A 76 -1.01 -6.31 0.38
N SER A 77 -0.95 -5.57 1.48
CA SER A 77 -0.03 -5.83 2.60
C SER A 77 -0.25 -7.20 3.25
N SER A 78 -1.50 -7.73 3.22
CA SER A 78 -1.83 -9.02 3.83
C SER A 78 -1.14 -10.22 3.17
N VAL A 79 -0.71 -10.09 1.92
CA VAL A 79 0.09 -11.11 1.20
C VAL A 79 1.55 -10.66 0.98
N GLY A 80 1.99 -9.64 1.69
CA GLY A 80 3.33 -9.05 1.52
C GLY A 80 4.48 -10.02 1.81
N GLU A 81 4.31 -10.98 2.71
CA GLU A 81 5.35 -11.98 2.98
C GLU A 81 5.61 -12.91 1.78
N ALA A 82 4.57 -13.19 0.97
CA ALA A 82 4.74 -13.94 -0.26
C ALA A 82 5.63 -13.19 -1.27
N VAL A 83 5.56 -11.85 -1.30
CA VAL A 83 6.45 -11.02 -2.14
C VAL A 83 7.90 -11.20 -1.74
N ASP A 84 8.22 -11.22 -0.42
CA ASP A 84 9.59 -11.40 0.08
C ASP A 84 10.22 -12.73 -0.32
N ILE A 85 9.38 -13.76 -0.49
CA ILE A 85 9.80 -15.08 -0.97
C ILE A 85 9.99 -15.04 -2.50
N LEU A 86 8.98 -14.61 -3.23
CA LEU A 86 8.92 -14.70 -4.69
C LEU A 86 9.90 -13.76 -5.39
N ARG A 87 10.17 -12.58 -4.84
CA ARG A 87 11.15 -11.64 -5.42
C ARG A 87 12.57 -12.21 -5.53
N LYS A 88 12.89 -13.26 -4.77
CA LYS A 88 14.19 -13.96 -4.86
C LYS A 88 14.27 -14.94 -6.03
N MET A 89 13.14 -15.21 -6.68
CA MET A 89 13.00 -16.24 -7.73
C MET A 89 12.81 -15.65 -9.11
N ILE A 90 12.76 -14.32 -9.23
CA ILE A 90 12.47 -13.58 -10.47
C ILE A 90 13.50 -12.48 -10.71
N THR A 91 13.62 -12.04 -11.95
CA THR A 91 14.54 -10.97 -12.35
C THR A 91 13.86 -9.60 -12.45
N VAL A 92 12.55 -9.59 -12.69
CA VAL A 92 11.76 -8.35 -12.74
C VAL A 92 11.62 -7.77 -11.33
N PRO A 93 11.85 -6.47 -11.12
CA PRO A 93 11.61 -5.84 -9.83
C PRO A 93 10.18 -6.10 -9.33
N TYR A 94 10.06 -6.66 -8.14
CA TYR A 94 8.78 -6.95 -7.50
C TYR A 94 8.72 -6.29 -6.13
N MET A 95 7.85 -5.32 -5.97
CA MET A 95 7.72 -4.49 -4.76
C MET A 95 6.33 -4.60 -4.14
N LYS A 96 6.25 -4.40 -2.84
CA LYS A 96 5.00 -4.14 -2.14
C LYS A 96 4.62 -2.67 -2.34
N ILE A 97 3.34 -2.38 -2.48
CA ILE A 97 2.85 -1.01 -2.68
C ILE A 97 3.19 -0.07 -1.52
N ASP A 98 3.38 -0.62 -0.33
CA ASP A 98 3.64 0.10 0.92
C ASP A 98 5.14 0.24 1.27
N GLU A 99 6.05 -0.43 0.56
CA GLU A 99 7.49 -0.31 0.81
C GLU A 99 8.01 1.14 0.65
N PRO A 100 7.73 1.85 -0.46
CA PRO A 100 8.20 3.23 -0.61
C PRO A 100 7.60 4.19 0.42
N MET A 101 6.37 3.91 0.87
CA MET A 101 5.75 4.67 1.95
C MET A 101 6.47 4.48 3.28
N ALA A 102 6.85 3.24 3.61
CA ALA A 102 7.61 2.93 4.81
C ALA A 102 9.00 3.59 4.78
N GLU A 103 9.69 3.51 3.65
CA GLU A 103 10.99 4.18 3.45
C GLU A 103 10.87 5.70 3.66
N LYS A 104 9.90 6.33 2.99
CA LYS A 104 9.66 7.78 3.10
C LYS A 104 9.26 8.19 4.53
N ALA A 105 8.47 7.38 5.23
CA ALA A 105 8.09 7.65 6.62
C ALA A 105 9.30 7.66 7.54
N VAL A 106 10.17 6.66 7.45
CA VAL A 106 11.42 6.54 8.22
C VAL A 106 12.42 7.65 7.86
N GLU A 107 12.42 8.14 6.63
CA GLU A 107 13.26 9.27 6.22
C GLU A 107 12.80 10.59 6.84
N ILE A 108 11.48 10.81 7.00
CA ILE A 108 10.90 12.08 7.49
C ILE A 108 11.14 12.25 8.98
N GLY A 109 10.96 11.22 9.81
CA GLY A 109 11.10 11.40 11.25
C GLY A 109 11.04 10.13 12.07
N GLY A 110 11.27 10.26 13.38
CA GLY A 110 11.34 9.16 14.33
C GLY A 110 10.00 8.80 14.97
N ASN A 111 9.03 9.72 15.04
CA ASN A 111 7.70 9.46 15.60
C ASN A 111 6.69 9.29 14.46
N ILE A 112 6.22 8.07 14.23
CA ILE A 112 5.39 7.71 13.07
C ILE A 112 4.04 7.18 13.55
N ALA A 113 2.95 7.92 13.30
CA ALA A 113 1.61 7.43 13.54
C ALA A 113 1.11 6.65 12.31
N VAL A 114 0.60 5.43 12.53
CA VAL A 114 0.03 4.58 11.48
C VAL A 114 -1.45 4.40 11.75
N ILE A 115 -2.30 4.96 10.90
CA ILE A 115 -3.76 4.90 11.03
C ILE A 115 -4.31 3.81 10.11
N GLY A 116 -5.12 2.92 10.65
CA GLY A 116 -5.84 1.89 9.90
C GLY A 116 -7.24 1.66 10.46
N THR A 117 -8.14 1.15 9.63
CA THR A 117 -9.50 0.76 10.02
C THR A 117 -9.68 -0.75 10.09
N VAL A 118 -8.61 -1.52 9.79
CA VAL A 118 -8.57 -2.99 9.82
C VAL A 118 -7.24 -3.45 10.40
N SER A 119 -7.29 -4.26 11.46
CA SER A 119 -6.10 -4.77 12.16
C SER A 119 -5.18 -5.59 11.25
N SER A 120 -5.76 -6.44 10.38
CA SER A 120 -5.02 -7.27 9.42
C SER A 120 -4.20 -6.48 8.38
N THR A 121 -4.38 -5.16 8.29
CA THR A 121 -3.56 -4.26 7.47
C THR A 121 -2.66 -3.39 8.34
N LEU A 122 -3.17 -2.92 9.48
CA LEU A 122 -2.44 -2.02 10.39
C LEU A 122 -1.15 -2.66 10.92
N GLU A 123 -1.25 -3.88 11.46
CA GLU A 123 -0.09 -4.59 12.03
C GLU A 123 1.02 -4.88 11.00
N PRO A 124 0.73 -5.41 9.78
CA PRO A 124 1.74 -5.57 8.75
C PRO A 124 2.41 -4.25 8.35
N SER A 125 1.64 -3.16 8.28
CA SER A 125 2.19 -1.83 7.95
C SER A 125 3.13 -1.31 9.03
N CYS A 126 2.79 -1.47 10.31
CA CYS A 126 3.69 -1.11 11.41
C CYS A 126 4.99 -1.94 11.36
N ARG A 127 4.88 -3.27 11.23
CA ARG A 127 6.06 -4.15 11.11
C ARG A 127 6.93 -3.82 9.89
N LEU A 128 6.32 -3.40 8.78
CA LEU A 128 7.08 -2.99 7.59
C LEU A 128 7.91 -1.74 7.88
N ILE A 129 7.33 -0.74 8.55
CA ILE A 129 8.03 0.50 8.92
C ILE A 129 9.18 0.20 9.89
N GLU A 130 8.95 -0.62 10.92
CA GLU A 130 9.98 -1.03 11.89
C GLU A 130 11.14 -1.76 11.20
N LYS A 131 10.86 -2.77 10.36
CA LYS A 131 11.88 -3.48 9.57
C LYS A 131 12.64 -2.56 8.62
N THR A 132 11.95 -1.57 8.04
CA THR A 132 12.58 -0.58 7.17
C THR A 132 13.52 0.32 7.96
N ALA A 133 13.13 0.74 9.17
CA ALA A 133 13.99 1.52 10.06
C ALA A 133 15.25 0.74 10.46
N GLU A 134 15.10 -0.53 10.87
CA GLU A 134 16.23 -1.42 11.16
C GLU A 134 17.20 -1.52 9.97
N LYS A 135 16.67 -1.75 8.76
CA LYS A 135 17.47 -1.84 7.53
C LYS A 135 18.24 -0.55 7.23
N LEU A 136 17.65 0.61 7.56
CA LEU A 136 18.25 1.93 7.35
C LEU A 136 19.11 2.40 8.54
N GLY A 137 19.23 1.60 9.60
CA GLY A 137 19.97 1.95 10.81
C GLY A 137 19.38 3.15 11.57
N LYS A 138 18.05 3.34 11.50
CA LYS A 138 17.32 4.42 12.16
C LYS A 138 16.47 3.90 13.30
N GLU A 139 16.37 4.69 14.36
CA GLU A 139 15.43 4.43 15.47
C GLU A 139 14.12 5.15 15.20
N VAL A 140 13.00 4.42 15.30
CA VAL A 140 11.65 4.97 15.11
C VAL A 140 10.72 4.48 16.22
N LYS A 141 9.75 5.31 16.56
CA LYS A 141 8.64 4.97 17.42
C LYS A 141 7.38 4.90 16.57
N VAL A 142 6.94 3.70 16.27
CA VAL A 142 5.72 3.45 15.50
C VAL A 142 4.52 3.40 16.45
N LYS A 143 3.52 4.25 16.22
CA LYS A 143 2.29 4.33 16.97
C LYS A 143 1.12 3.78 16.15
N PRO A 144 0.66 2.54 16.39
CA PRO A 144 -0.53 2.02 15.73
C PRO A 144 -1.79 2.73 16.24
N VAL A 145 -2.66 3.12 15.32
CA VAL A 145 -3.97 3.74 15.60
C VAL A 145 -5.04 2.99 14.84
N LEU A 146 -5.72 2.07 15.51
CA LEU A 146 -6.85 1.32 14.95
C LEU A 146 -8.15 2.10 15.19
N LEU A 147 -8.84 2.41 14.09
CA LEU A 147 -10.21 2.94 14.11
C LEU A 147 -11.19 1.77 13.93
N ASP A 148 -11.40 1.03 15.01
CA ASP A 148 -12.22 -0.18 15.00
C ASP A 148 -13.66 0.10 14.60
N GLY A 149 -14.26 -0.80 13.79
CA GLY A 149 -15.63 -0.69 13.29
C GLY A 149 -15.85 0.39 12.22
N VAL A 150 -14.86 1.27 11.97
CA VAL A 150 -15.02 2.36 10.99
C VAL A 150 -15.08 1.84 9.55
N VAL A 151 -14.45 0.71 9.26
CA VAL A 151 -14.51 0.07 7.93
C VAL A 151 -15.93 -0.31 7.52
N ASP A 152 -16.81 -0.66 8.46
CA ASP A 152 -18.19 -1.09 8.19
C ASP A 152 -19.05 0.04 7.61
N LEU A 153 -18.68 1.28 7.89
CA LEU A 153 -19.32 2.47 7.33
C LEU A 153 -19.18 2.56 5.80
N LEU A 154 -18.20 1.88 5.21
CA LEU A 154 -17.98 1.93 3.75
C LEU A 154 -19.07 1.26 2.92
N SER A 155 -20.00 0.55 3.54
CA SER A 155 -21.12 -0.12 2.88
C SER A 155 -22.16 0.83 2.25
N THR A 156 -22.23 2.08 2.70
CA THR A 156 -23.18 3.09 2.20
C THR A 156 -22.49 4.39 1.82
N GLN A 157 -23.13 5.21 0.98
CA GLN A 157 -22.58 6.52 0.57
C GLN A 157 -22.49 7.51 1.75
N GLU A 158 -23.48 7.51 2.63
CA GLU A 158 -23.48 8.33 3.84
C GLU A 158 -22.40 7.86 4.83
N GLY A 159 -22.30 6.54 5.01
CA GLY A 159 -21.25 5.94 5.82
C GLY A 159 -19.84 6.25 5.31
N LYS A 160 -19.62 6.30 3.99
CA LYS A 160 -18.34 6.72 3.40
C LYS A 160 -17.95 8.14 3.82
N LYS A 161 -18.91 9.08 3.87
CA LYS A 161 -18.65 10.45 4.34
C LYS A 161 -18.23 10.44 5.81
N LYS A 162 -18.98 9.71 6.65
CA LYS A 162 -18.70 9.59 8.08
C LYS A 162 -17.36 8.89 8.35
N HIS A 163 -17.05 7.81 7.61
CA HIS A 163 -15.74 7.16 7.64
C HIS A 163 -14.63 8.18 7.38
N ASP A 164 -14.75 8.94 6.31
CA ASP A 164 -13.72 9.89 5.89
C ASP A 164 -13.56 11.03 6.91
N GLU A 165 -14.64 11.49 7.49
CA GLU A 165 -14.64 12.49 8.58
C GLU A 165 -13.89 11.97 9.82
N ILE A 166 -14.18 10.75 10.26
CA ILE A 166 -13.52 10.10 11.41
C ILE A 166 -12.01 9.99 11.14
N VAL A 167 -11.64 9.49 9.96
CA VAL A 167 -10.22 9.33 9.60
C VAL A 167 -9.52 10.68 9.51
N CYS A 168 -10.13 11.70 8.88
CA CYS A 168 -9.55 13.05 8.82
C CYS A 168 -9.31 13.64 10.20
N ASN A 169 -10.27 13.52 11.11
CA ASN A 169 -10.16 14.01 12.49
C ASN A 169 -9.01 13.32 13.23
N GLU A 170 -8.85 11.99 13.05
CA GLU A 170 -7.74 11.27 13.67
C GLU A 170 -6.39 11.66 13.04
N VAL A 171 -6.33 11.90 11.73
CA VAL A 171 -5.12 12.42 11.08
C VAL A 171 -4.68 13.74 11.73
N TYR A 172 -5.60 14.70 11.91
CA TYR A 172 -5.26 15.98 12.54
C TYR A 172 -4.76 15.81 13.97
N LYS A 173 -5.41 14.94 14.74
CA LYS A 173 -5.00 14.65 16.12
C LYS A 173 -3.62 14.02 16.18
N GLN A 174 -3.32 13.04 15.31
CA GLN A 174 -2.01 12.39 15.31
C GLN A 174 -0.89 13.32 14.76
N ALA A 175 -1.24 14.27 13.90
CA ALA A 175 -0.30 15.27 13.38
C ALA A 175 0.22 16.26 14.44
N GLU A 176 -0.38 16.32 15.63
CA GLU A 176 0.10 17.17 16.73
C GLU A 176 1.37 16.63 17.39
N ASP A 177 1.47 15.30 17.54
CA ASP A 177 2.49 14.65 18.36
C ASP A 177 3.46 13.75 17.59
N ASN A 178 3.33 13.69 16.25
CA ASN A 178 4.16 12.82 15.42
C ASN A 178 4.83 13.61 14.30
N ASP A 179 5.91 13.06 13.74
CA ASP A 179 6.66 13.68 12.64
C ASP A 179 6.02 13.39 11.27
N VAL A 180 5.26 12.29 11.19
CA VAL A 180 4.55 11.84 9.98
C VAL A 180 3.35 10.99 10.34
N VAL A 181 2.30 11.09 9.55
CA VAL A 181 1.11 10.22 9.63
C VAL A 181 1.05 9.33 8.39
N VAL A 182 0.89 8.03 8.60
CA VAL A 182 0.79 7.01 7.56
C VAL A 182 -0.63 6.44 7.52
N LEU A 183 -1.23 6.41 6.35
CA LEU A 183 -2.50 5.76 6.08
C LEU A 183 -2.25 4.33 5.60
N ALA A 184 -2.50 3.34 6.47
CA ALA A 184 -2.11 1.95 6.27
C ALA A 184 -2.80 1.25 5.10
N GLN A 185 -3.97 1.73 4.65
CA GLN A 185 -4.74 1.09 3.59
C GLN A 185 -4.72 1.91 2.30
N ALA A 186 -4.45 1.25 1.17
CA ALA A 186 -4.46 1.89 -0.14
C ALA A 186 -5.79 2.63 -0.43
N SER A 187 -6.92 2.07 0.00
CA SER A 187 -8.25 2.69 -0.11
C SER A 187 -8.41 4.01 0.64
N MET A 188 -7.52 4.30 1.60
CA MET A 188 -7.52 5.56 2.36
C MET A 188 -6.81 6.69 1.60
N HIS A 189 -6.20 6.43 0.43
CA HIS A 189 -5.56 7.48 -0.38
C HIS A 189 -6.51 8.66 -0.64
N ARG A 190 -7.78 8.40 -0.91
CA ARG A 190 -8.80 9.44 -1.12
C ARG A 190 -8.98 10.41 0.06
N ILE A 191 -8.54 10.03 1.26
CA ILE A 191 -8.58 10.88 2.46
C ILE A 191 -7.63 12.07 2.29
N LYS A 192 -6.47 11.87 1.65
CA LYS A 192 -5.50 12.95 1.41
C LYS A 192 -6.12 14.14 0.66
N GLU A 193 -6.99 13.86 -0.32
CA GLU A 193 -7.67 14.90 -1.10
C GLU A 193 -8.65 15.74 -0.26
N LYS A 194 -9.11 15.19 0.88
CA LYS A 194 -10.05 15.84 1.81
C LYS A 194 -9.36 16.57 2.94
N LEU A 195 -8.08 16.29 3.17
CA LEU A 195 -7.31 16.97 4.21
C LEU A 195 -7.05 18.42 3.79
N LYS A 196 -7.28 19.32 4.73
CA LYS A 196 -6.72 20.68 4.66
C LYS A 196 -5.23 20.63 4.99
N ILE A 197 -4.62 21.76 5.26
CA ILE A 197 -3.21 21.84 5.67
C ILE A 197 -3.00 21.07 6.96
N THR A 198 -2.10 20.11 6.95
CA THR A 198 -1.63 19.36 8.13
C THR A 198 -0.26 19.87 8.55
N LYS A 199 0.05 19.80 9.86
CA LYS A 199 1.36 20.23 10.40
C LYS A 199 2.51 19.36 9.92
N VAL A 200 2.22 18.10 9.63
CA VAL A 200 3.21 17.09 9.20
C VAL A 200 2.75 16.39 7.92
N PRO A 201 3.65 15.77 7.16
CA PRO A 201 3.30 14.99 5.99
C PRO A 201 2.33 13.85 6.31
N VAL A 202 1.36 13.62 5.43
CA VAL A 202 0.47 12.46 5.45
C VAL A 202 0.76 11.60 4.24
N LEU A 203 1.17 10.36 4.48
CA LEU A 203 1.59 9.42 3.44
C LEU A 203 0.51 8.39 3.16
N SER A 204 0.42 7.98 1.90
CA SER A 204 -0.40 6.85 1.45
C SER A 204 0.37 6.01 0.44
N SER A 205 0.20 4.70 0.50
CA SER A 205 0.99 3.77 -0.29
C SER A 205 0.84 3.91 -1.81
N PRO A 206 -0.34 4.19 -2.41
CA PRO A 206 -0.45 4.30 -3.86
C PRO A 206 0.42 5.41 -4.47
N GLU A 207 0.40 6.59 -3.84
CA GLU A 207 1.15 7.75 -4.32
C GLU A 207 2.67 7.50 -4.24
N THR A 208 3.15 7.06 -3.08
CA THR A 208 4.58 6.79 -2.88
C THR A 208 5.08 5.65 -3.76
N ALA A 209 4.24 4.63 -4.02
CA ALA A 209 4.57 3.56 -4.95
C ALA A 209 4.78 4.08 -6.37
N PHE A 210 3.87 4.90 -6.90
CA PHE A 210 4.03 5.44 -8.25
C PHE A 210 5.15 6.47 -8.35
N GLU A 211 5.44 7.23 -7.29
CA GLU A 211 6.67 8.05 -7.20
C GLU A 211 7.93 7.18 -7.33
N ALA A 212 7.98 6.04 -6.64
CA ALA A 212 9.09 5.10 -6.72
C ALA A 212 9.20 4.45 -8.10
N VAL A 213 8.08 4.00 -8.68
CA VAL A 213 8.04 3.46 -10.05
C VAL A 213 8.59 4.47 -11.05
N LYS A 214 8.20 5.74 -10.94
CA LYS A 214 8.72 6.80 -11.82
C LYS A 214 10.24 6.94 -11.74
N LYS A 215 10.81 6.80 -10.55
CA LYS A 215 12.27 6.84 -10.35
C LYS A 215 12.98 5.60 -10.91
N ILE A 216 12.34 4.42 -10.82
CA ILE A 216 12.90 3.14 -11.30
C ILE A 216 12.88 3.08 -12.84
N LEU A 217 11.83 3.59 -13.46
CA LEU A 217 11.66 3.50 -14.92
C LEU A 217 12.32 4.64 -15.68
N GLY A 218 12.74 5.73 -15.03
CA GLY A 218 13.46 6.88 -15.61
C GLY A 218 12.50 7.91 -16.11
#